data_d61ee553a3454539c2df3f78c9c60603
#
_entry.id   d61ee553a3454539c2df3f78c9c60603
#
_cell.length_a   1.000
_cell.length_b   1.000
_cell.length_c   1.000
_cell.angle_alpha   90.00
_cell.angle_beta   90.00
_cell.angle_gamma   90.00
#
_symmetry.space_group_name_H-M   'P 1'
#
loop_
_entity.id
_entity.type
_entity.pdbx_description
1 polymer ?
#
loop_
_entity_poly.entity_id
_entity_poly.type
_entity_poly.pdbx_seq_one_letter_code
_entity_poly.pdbx_strand_id
1 'polypeptide(L)'
;SADTVLVEEFGDPAKQVTQTVFHADGSRLLATHYCAQGNQPRLQLRADAPDRLVFEFLDATNLRAPSDSHLVRLTLRWKDADHLVREEVYASNGREEASTLLLERTR
;
A
#
# COMPACT_ATOMS: atom_id res chain seq x y z
N SER A 1 14.12 -6.86 10.76
CA SER A 1 14.13 -6.23 12.08
C SER A 1 13.01 -6.80 12.92
N ALA A 2 13.36 -7.25 14.10
CA ALA A 2 12.51 -8.06 14.96
C ALA A 2 11.16 -7.40 15.25
N ASP A 3 10.10 -7.90 14.62
CA ASP A 3 8.71 -7.52 14.88
C ASP A 3 8.38 -6.03 14.70
N THR A 4 9.24 -5.28 13.99
CA THR A 4 9.03 -3.85 13.76
C THR A 4 8.62 -3.53 12.34
N VAL A 5 8.63 -4.53 11.45
CA VAL A 5 8.34 -4.37 10.04
C VAL A 5 7.39 -5.47 9.59
N LEU A 6 6.31 -5.09 8.90
CA LEU A 6 5.41 -6.02 8.23
C LEU A 6 5.59 -5.87 6.74
N VAL A 7 5.82 -6.96 6.04
CA VAL A 7 5.99 -6.97 4.59
C VAL A 7 4.82 -7.69 3.96
N GLU A 8 4.18 -7.03 3.01
CA GLU A 8 3.13 -7.62 2.19
C GLU A 8 3.66 -7.79 0.77
N GLU A 9 3.55 -9.00 0.23
CA GLU A 9 3.93 -9.28 -1.14
C GLU A 9 2.75 -9.87 -1.89
N PHE A 10 2.58 -9.48 -3.14
CA PHE A 10 1.69 -10.20 -4.02
C PHE A 10 2.08 -10.03 -5.48
N GLY A 11 1.57 -10.94 -6.31
CA GLY A 11 1.94 -11.05 -7.70
C GLY A 11 2.42 -12.47 -7.99
N ASP A 12 2.76 -12.72 -9.24
CA ASP A 12 3.32 -14.00 -9.67
C ASP A 12 4.85 -13.92 -9.55
N PRO A 13 5.48 -14.73 -8.67
CA PRO A 13 6.94 -14.71 -8.51
C PRO A 13 7.71 -14.99 -9.80
N ALA A 14 7.09 -15.69 -10.77
CA ALA A 14 7.72 -15.95 -12.06
C ALA A 14 7.71 -14.73 -12.98
N LYS A 15 6.95 -13.70 -12.65
CA LYS A 15 6.81 -12.49 -13.46
C LYS A 15 7.28 -11.27 -12.69
N GLN A 16 6.43 -10.78 -11.80
CA GLN A 16 6.70 -9.55 -11.10
C GLN A 16 5.93 -9.50 -9.79
N VAL A 17 6.64 -9.20 -8.72
CA VAL A 17 6.08 -9.13 -7.38
C VAL A 17 6.13 -7.68 -6.91
N THR A 18 5.04 -7.19 -6.34
CA THR A 18 5.03 -5.92 -5.64
C THR A 18 5.12 -6.16 -4.14
N GLN A 19 5.74 -5.22 -3.45
CA GLN A 19 5.88 -5.29 -2.00
C GLN A 19 5.40 -4.00 -1.37
N THR A 20 4.74 -4.13 -0.23
CA THR A 20 4.44 -2.98 0.63
C THR A 20 5.01 -3.28 2.01
N VAL A 21 5.83 -2.37 2.51
CA VAL A 21 6.50 -2.51 3.80
C VAL A 21 5.90 -1.51 4.77
N PHE A 22 5.33 -2.01 5.87
CA PHE A 22 4.72 -1.20 6.90
C PHE A 22 5.65 -1.11 8.09
N HIS A 23 5.88 0.10 8.60
CA HIS A 23 6.67 0.28 9.81
C HIS A 23 6.27 1.56 10.54
N ALA A 24 6.53 1.56 11.83
CA ALA A 24 6.30 2.75 12.66
C ALA A 24 7.46 3.72 12.51
N ASP A 25 7.15 5.01 12.57
CA ASP A 25 8.12 6.08 12.63
C ASP A 25 7.67 7.03 13.75
N GLY A 26 8.17 6.80 14.96
CA GLY A 26 7.69 7.49 16.14
C GLY A 26 6.19 7.18 16.35
N SER A 27 5.37 8.22 16.35
CA SER A 27 3.92 8.06 16.49
C SER A 27 3.18 7.83 15.17
N ARG A 28 3.92 7.80 14.04
CA ARG A 28 3.34 7.58 12.72
C ARG A 28 3.45 6.13 12.31
N LEU A 29 2.51 5.67 11.49
CA LEU A 29 2.61 4.40 10.79
C LEU A 29 2.75 4.70 9.30
N LEU A 30 3.81 4.19 8.70
CA LEU A 30 4.16 4.43 7.30
C LEU A 30 4.07 3.14 6.50
N ALA A 31 3.73 3.28 5.24
CA ALA A 31 3.77 2.20 4.27
C ALA A 31 4.59 2.66 3.07
N THR A 32 5.59 1.87 2.69
CA THR A 32 6.35 2.11 1.47
C THR A 32 6.01 1.03 0.46
N HIS A 33 5.56 1.45 -0.71
CA HIS A 33 5.16 0.53 -1.77
C HIS A 33 6.25 0.44 -2.83
N TYR A 34 6.77 -0.77 -3.03
CA TYR A 34 7.76 -1.05 -4.06
C TYR A 34 7.05 -1.60 -5.28
N CYS A 35 6.84 -0.72 -6.24
CA CYS A 35 5.98 -0.97 -7.37
C CYS A 35 6.77 -1.41 -8.59
N ALA A 36 6.13 -2.21 -9.43
CA ALA A 36 6.65 -2.60 -10.73
C ALA A 36 6.99 -1.42 -11.65
N GLN A 37 6.41 -0.27 -11.37
CA GLN A 37 6.61 0.95 -12.17
C GLN A 37 7.95 1.65 -11.89
N GLY A 38 8.69 1.18 -10.90
CA GLY A 38 10.02 1.69 -10.60
C GLY A 38 10.08 2.88 -9.63
N ASN A 39 8.95 3.33 -9.11
CA ASN A 39 8.92 4.33 -8.06
C ASN A 39 8.51 3.69 -6.73
N GLN A 40 8.78 4.40 -5.63
CA GLN A 40 8.48 3.91 -4.28
C GLN A 40 7.70 4.96 -3.52
N PRO A 41 6.36 4.98 -3.66
CA PRO A 41 5.52 5.89 -2.87
C PRO A 41 5.56 5.52 -1.39
N ARG A 42 5.64 6.54 -0.55
CA ARG A 42 5.42 6.38 0.88
C ARG A 42 4.07 6.96 1.25
N LEU A 43 3.34 6.21 2.06
CA LEU A 43 2.02 6.60 2.51
C LEU A 43 2.01 6.62 4.03
N GLN A 44 1.13 7.43 4.60
CA GLN A 44 1.00 7.61 6.03
C GLN A 44 -0.42 7.28 6.45
N LEU A 45 -0.55 6.57 7.58
CA LEU A 45 -1.87 6.30 8.15
C LEU A 45 -2.57 7.60 8.50
N ARG A 46 -3.75 7.80 7.94
CA ARG A 46 -4.56 9.01 8.15
C ARG A 46 -5.85 8.75 8.91
N ALA A 47 -6.38 7.54 8.78
CA ALA A 47 -7.60 7.18 9.47
C ALA A 47 -7.53 5.73 9.90
N ASP A 48 -7.97 5.45 11.11
CA ASP A 48 -8.12 4.09 11.58
C ASP A 48 -9.49 3.93 12.25
N ALA A 49 -10.04 2.75 12.10
CA ALA A 49 -11.27 2.33 12.74
C ALA A 49 -11.04 0.86 13.11
N PRO A 50 -11.90 0.24 13.93
CA PRO A 50 -11.68 -1.14 14.33
C PRO A 50 -11.51 -2.13 13.17
N ASP A 51 -12.08 -1.81 12.01
CA ASP A 51 -12.06 -2.70 10.85
C ASP A 51 -11.37 -2.10 9.61
N ARG A 52 -10.77 -0.90 9.73
CA ARG A 52 -10.27 -0.20 8.53
C ARG A 52 -9.07 0.67 8.84
N LEU A 53 -8.08 0.62 7.94
CA LEU A 53 -6.93 1.53 7.95
C LEU A 53 -6.84 2.22 6.59
N VAL A 54 -6.67 3.53 6.59
CA VAL A 54 -6.53 4.33 5.37
C VAL A 54 -5.17 5.02 5.38
N PHE A 55 -4.36 4.71 4.37
CA PHE A 55 -3.05 5.33 4.17
C PHE A 55 -3.11 6.27 2.99
N GLU A 56 -2.56 7.47 3.14
CA GLU A 56 -2.55 8.46 2.07
C GLU A 56 -1.13 8.87 1.73
N PHE A 57 -0.96 9.33 0.51
CA PHE A 57 0.33 9.70 -0.06
C PHE A 57 1.05 10.74 0.79
N LEU A 58 2.30 10.49 1.08
CA LEU A 58 3.19 11.42 1.78
C LEU A 58 4.24 11.97 0.81
N ASP A 59 5.02 11.09 0.20
CA ASP A 59 6.04 11.42 -0.79
C ASP A 59 6.41 10.16 -1.57
N ALA A 60 7.36 10.28 -2.48
CA ALA A 60 7.82 9.13 -3.24
C ALA A 60 9.28 9.31 -3.64
N THR A 61 9.98 8.18 -3.76
CA THR A 61 11.30 8.16 -4.38
C THR A 61 11.16 7.68 -5.82
N ASN A 62 12.06 8.13 -6.68
CA ASN A 62 12.11 7.75 -8.11
C ASN A 62 10.83 8.10 -8.88
N LEU A 63 10.10 9.10 -8.43
CA LEU A 63 8.98 9.66 -9.16
C LEU A 63 9.52 10.80 -10.01
N ARG A 64 9.54 10.61 -11.33
CA ARG A 64 10.18 11.57 -12.25
C ARG A 64 9.35 12.84 -12.41
N ALA A 65 8.04 12.69 -12.39
CA ALA A 65 7.11 13.81 -12.50
C ALA A 65 5.88 13.51 -11.67
N PRO A 66 5.18 14.54 -11.15
CA PRO A 66 3.92 14.30 -10.41
C PRO A 66 2.86 13.57 -11.21
N SER A 67 2.93 13.64 -12.54
CA SER A 67 1.99 12.97 -13.44
C SER A 67 2.30 11.49 -13.66
N ASP A 68 3.47 11.01 -13.23
CA ASP A 68 3.81 9.59 -13.36
C ASP A 68 2.88 8.74 -12.49
N SER A 69 2.52 7.58 -13.03
CA SER A 69 1.65 6.64 -12.31
C SER A 69 2.26 6.22 -10.98
N HIS A 70 1.53 6.39 -9.90
CA HIS A 70 1.98 5.98 -8.57
C HIS A 70 0.80 5.79 -7.62
N LEU A 71 1.01 4.96 -6.61
CA LEU A 71 0.01 4.70 -5.58
C LEU A 71 -0.16 5.94 -4.70
N VAL A 72 -1.41 6.39 -4.53
CA VAL A 72 -1.72 7.58 -3.72
C VAL A 72 -2.58 7.28 -2.51
N ARG A 73 -3.29 6.15 -2.49
CA ARG A 73 -4.10 5.75 -1.34
C ARG A 73 -4.17 4.25 -1.26
N LEU A 74 -4.09 3.74 -0.05
CA LEU A 74 -4.24 2.33 0.25
C LEU A 74 -5.21 2.20 1.41
N THR A 75 -6.28 1.44 1.22
CA THR A 75 -7.25 1.16 2.26
C THR A 75 -7.25 -0.34 2.53
N LEU A 76 -7.10 -0.70 3.79
CA LEU A 76 -7.19 -2.08 4.26
C LEU A 76 -8.44 -2.18 5.13
N ARG A 77 -9.35 -3.07 4.75
CA ARG A 77 -10.60 -3.25 5.47
C ARG A 77 -10.81 -4.72 5.77
N TRP A 78 -10.95 -5.04 7.04
CA TRP A 78 -11.17 -6.42 7.48
C TRP A 78 -12.65 -6.74 7.44
N LYS A 79 -13.03 -7.78 6.69
CA LYS A 79 -14.38 -8.32 6.70
C LYS A 79 -14.58 -9.22 7.91
N ASP A 80 -13.55 -10.00 8.23
CA ASP A 80 -13.49 -10.87 9.40
C ASP A 80 -12.02 -11.18 9.68
N ALA A 81 -11.75 -12.10 10.62
CA ALA A 81 -10.37 -12.38 11.03
C ALA A 81 -9.49 -12.96 9.91
N ASP A 82 -10.11 -13.53 8.86
CA ASP A 82 -9.40 -14.23 7.80
C ASP A 82 -9.51 -13.56 6.43
N HIS A 83 -10.33 -12.51 6.31
CA HIS A 83 -10.60 -11.88 5.01
C HIS A 83 -10.34 -10.37 5.08
N LEU A 84 -9.52 -9.90 4.17
CA LEU A 84 -9.11 -8.50 4.06
C LEU A 84 -9.44 -7.99 2.66
N VAL A 85 -10.10 -6.86 2.59
CA VAL A 85 -10.31 -6.14 1.33
C VAL A 85 -9.23 -5.08 1.24
N ARG A 86 -8.46 -5.13 0.16
CA ARG A 86 -7.40 -4.17 -0.12
C ARG A 86 -7.80 -3.32 -1.32
N GLU A 87 -7.95 -2.04 -1.07
CA GLU A 87 -8.29 -1.08 -2.13
C GLU A 87 -7.09 -0.20 -2.40
N GLU A 88 -6.72 -0.11 -3.68
CA GLU A 88 -5.61 0.73 -4.12
C GLU A 88 -6.14 1.82 -5.02
N VAL A 89 -5.61 3.03 -4.86
CA VAL A 89 -5.89 4.12 -5.78
C VAL A 89 -4.56 4.62 -6.33
N TYR A 90 -4.43 4.55 -7.65
CA TYR A 90 -3.28 5.07 -8.38
C TYR A 90 -3.66 6.36 -9.07
N ALA A 91 -2.75 7.32 -9.06
CA ALA A 91 -2.91 8.55 -9.81
C ALA A 91 -1.95 8.56 -11.00
N SER A 92 -2.45 9.01 -12.15
CA SER A 92 -1.67 9.12 -13.38
C SER A 92 -2.27 10.25 -14.23
N ASN A 93 -1.46 11.24 -14.57
CA ASN A 93 -1.89 12.38 -15.41
C ASN A 93 -3.15 13.08 -14.86
N GLY A 94 -3.21 13.24 -13.54
CA GLY A 94 -4.34 13.90 -12.90
C GLY A 94 -5.60 13.04 -12.78
N ARG A 95 -5.53 11.77 -13.13
CA ARG A 95 -6.64 10.83 -13.01
C ARG A 95 -6.35 9.82 -11.92
N GLU A 96 -7.39 9.41 -11.22
CA GLU A 96 -7.30 8.35 -10.22
C GLU A 96 -8.01 7.11 -10.71
N GLU A 97 -7.38 5.95 -10.50
CA GLU A 97 -7.98 4.65 -10.80
C GLU A 97 -7.93 3.80 -9.55
N ALA A 98 -9.07 3.24 -9.19
CA ALA A 98 -9.20 2.38 -8.01
C ALA A 98 -9.30 0.93 -8.44
N SER A 99 -8.67 0.05 -7.67
CA SER A 99 -8.83 -1.39 -7.81
C SER A 99 -8.98 -2.01 -6.44
N THR A 100 -9.66 -3.16 -6.41
CA THR A 100 -10.00 -3.84 -5.16
C THR A 100 -9.53 -5.28 -5.25
N LEU A 101 -8.91 -5.77 -4.19
CA LEU A 101 -8.44 -7.13 -4.09
C LEU A 101 -8.93 -7.72 -2.78
N LEU A 102 -9.51 -8.91 -2.85
CA LEU A 102 -9.91 -9.65 -1.67
C LEU A 102 -8.80 -10.63 -1.31
N LEU A 103 -8.29 -10.52 -0.10
CA LEU A 103 -7.22 -11.37 0.41
C LEU A 103 -7.78 -12.29 1.47
N GLU A 104 -7.34 -13.54 1.45
CA GLU A 104 -7.69 -14.53 2.42
C GLU A 104 -6.45 -14.96 3.18
N ARG A 105 -6.57 -15.07 4.50
CA ARG A 105 -5.46 -15.48 5.35
C ARG A 105 -5.11 -16.94 5.08
N THR A 106 -3.83 -17.20 4.83
CA THR A 106 -3.30 -18.55 4.74
C THR A 106 -2.63 -18.93 6.06
N ARG A 107 -2.75 -20.19 6.45
CA ARG A 107 -2.20 -20.69 7.70
C ARG A 107 -1.31 -21.89 7.50
#